data_326d361232de6e8002f3d2cfcced1df0
#
_entry.id   326d361232de6e8002f3d2cfcced1df0
#
_cell.length_a   1.000
_cell.length_b   1.000
_cell.length_c   1.000
_cell.angle_alpha   90.00
_cell.angle_beta   90.00
_cell.angle_gamma   90.00
#
_symmetry.space_group_name_H-M   'P 1'
#
loop_
_entity.id
_entity.type
_entity.pdbx_description
1 polymer ?
#
loop_
_entity_poly.entity_id
_entity_poly.type
_entity_poly.pdbx_seq_one_letter_code
_entity_poly.pdbx_strand_id
1 'polypeptide(L)'
;PSMDQINPLISPLVDDFIDLWHHGVHYTTTPCHPAGKSCKCAIIPLVCDILAARQMAGFASHHHQFFCSFCHLKRSDIENVNWWTWPARTLDHHRHHAQKWRLAHSEDERTKIYDGTGVRWSELLRLPYWDPIRYTALDPMHALFLNAFGTHIEKIWGIS
;
A
#
# COMPACT_ATOMS: atom_id res chain seq x y z
N PRO A 1 -11.80 1.59 9.33
CA PRO A 1 -11.86 2.97 8.83
C PRO A 1 -11.87 2.98 7.30
N SER A 2 -12.69 3.84 6.70
CA SER A 2 -12.64 4.09 5.25
C SER A 2 -11.37 4.89 4.88
N MET A 3 -11.01 4.94 3.59
CA MET A 3 -9.89 5.78 3.14
C MET A 3 -10.10 7.26 3.46
N ASP A 4 -11.35 7.72 3.46
CA ASP A 4 -11.70 9.08 3.82
C ASP A 4 -11.41 9.40 5.30
N GLN A 5 -11.33 8.37 6.14
CA GLN A 5 -10.96 8.50 7.55
C GLN A 5 -9.45 8.32 7.77
N ILE A 6 -8.77 7.51 6.96
CA ILE A 6 -7.35 7.22 7.10
C ILE A 6 -6.49 8.38 6.56
N ASN A 7 -6.80 8.88 5.37
CA ASN A 7 -6.00 9.92 4.72
C ASN A 7 -5.79 11.18 5.60
N PRO A 8 -6.82 11.75 6.25
CA PRO A 8 -6.61 12.87 7.17
C PRO A 8 -5.69 12.55 8.36
N LEU A 9 -5.70 11.29 8.84
CA LEU A 9 -4.87 10.88 9.97
C LEU A 9 -3.39 10.75 9.59
N ILE A 10 -3.10 10.27 8.38
CA ILE A 10 -1.71 10.08 7.93
C ILE A 10 -1.13 11.32 7.23
N SER A 11 -1.96 12.27 6.80
CA SER A 11 -1.50 13.47 6.09
C SER A 11 -0.43 14.26 6.84
N PRO A 12 -0.59 14.57 8.16
CA PRO A 12 0.46 15.28 8.91
C PRO A 12 1.78 14.51 8.95
N LEU A 13 1.71 13.18 9.12
CA LEU A 13 2.90 12.33 9.09
C LEU A 13 3.60 12.37 7.74
N VAL A 14 2.82 12.36 6.66
CA VAL A 14 3.36 12.48 5.29
C VAL A 14 4.02 13.83 5.07
N ASP A 15 3.45 14.93 5.61
CA ASP A 15 4.06 16.26 5.55
C ASP A 15 5.44 16.28 6.23
N ASP A 16 5.55 15.71 7.43
CA ASP A 16 6.80 15.57 8.15
C ASP A 16 7.84 14.76 7.35
N PHE A 17 7.43 13.64 6.74
CA PHE A 17 8.34 12.82 5.94
C PHE A 17 8.75 13.46 4.60
N ILE A 18 7.92 14.29 4.01
CA ILE A 18 8.29 15.12 2.85
C ILE A 18 9.40 16.11 3.25
N ASP A 19 9.22 16.78 4.38
CA ASP A 19 10.22 17.72 4.90
C ASP A 19 11.53 17.02 5.27
N LEU A 20 11.45 15.91 5.99
CA LEU A 20 12.60 15.07 6.34
C LEU A 20 13.33 14.49 5.11
N TRP A 21 12.61 14.23 4.03
CA TRP A 21 13.19 13.78 2.77
C TRP A 21 13.97 14.91 2.05
N HIS A 22 13.40 16.10 1.99
CA HIS A 22 14.00 17.22 1.28
C HIS A 22 15.08 17.95 2.10
N HIS A 23 14.78 18.29 3.32
CA HIS A 23 15.63 19.11 4.19
C HIS A 23 16.39 18.25 5.23
N GLY A 24 15.72 17.28 5.83
CA GLY A 24 16.26 16.47 6.91
C GLY A 24 16.30 17.23 8.24
N VAL A 25 16.99 16.64 9.21
CA VAL A 25 17.25 17.23 10.53
C VAL A 25 18.74 17.43 10.72
N HIS A 26 19.12 18.62 11.17
CA HIS A 26 20.50 18.92 11.52
C HIS A 26 20.73 18.74 13.03
N TYR A 27 21.58 17.79 13.38
CA TYR A 27 22.07 17.61 14.74
C TYR A 27 23.32 18.45 14.91
N THR A 28 23.33 19.40 15.85
CA THR A 28 24.43 20.33 16.10
C THR A 28 25.67 19.62 16.58
N THR A 29 25.52 18.49 17.28
CA THR A 29 26.62 17.64 17.73
C THR A 29 26.15 16.21 17.94
N THR A 30 27.00 15.25 17.68
CA THR A 30 26.80 13.84 18.04
C THR A 30 28.15 13.26 18.51
N PRO A 31 28.18 12.11 19.22
CA PRO A 31 29.43 11.51 19.67
C PRO A 31 30.44 11.28 18.53
N CYS A 32 29.97 10.93 17.32
CA CYS A 32 30.83 10.65 16.16
C CYS A 32 31.03 11.90 15.25
N HIS A 33 30.25 12.97 15.42
CA HIS A 33 30.31 14.18 14.61
C HIS A 33 30.17 15.42 15.49
N PRO A 34 31.26 15.87 16.16
CA PRO A 34 31.22 17.04 17.04
C PRO A 34 30.86 18.35 16.33
N ALA A 35 31.11 18.44 15.04
CA ALA A 35 30.75 19.61 14.21
C ALA A 35 29.32 19.56 13.66
N GLY A 36 28.53 18.58 14.09
CA GLY A 36 27.15 18.38 13.62
C GLY A 36 27.04 17.48 12.38
N LYS A 37 25.81 17.02 12.13
CA LYS A 37 25.47 16.20 10.96
C LYS A 37 24.00 16.38 10.57
N SER A 38 23.74 16.52 9.27
CA SER A 38 22.39 16.46 8.72
C SER A 38 22.01 15.03 8.37
N CYS A 39 20.82 14.62 8.77
CA CYS A 39 20.25 13.31 8.48
C CYS A 39 18.90 13.49 7.75
N LYS A 40 18.70 12.68 6.71
CA LYS A 40 17.42 12.58 5.99
C LYS A 40 16.75 11.25 6.36
N CYS A 41 15.41 11.25 6.35
CA CYS A 41 14.64 10.07 6.70
C CYS A 41 13.63 9.74 5.60
N ALA A 42 13.32 8.44 5.48
CA ALA A 42 12.27 7.95 4.58
C ALA A 42 11.53 6.77 5.23
N ILE A 43 10.21 6.73 5.07
CA ILE A 43 9.40 5.53 5.32
C ILE A 43 9.47 4.67 4.08
N ILE A 44 9.87 3.41 4.20
CA ILE A 44 9.93 2.49 3.07
C ILE A 44 8.83 1.42 3.17
N PRO A 45 8.86 0.45 4.10
CA PRO A 45 7.85 -0.59 4.12
C PRO A 45 6.58 -0.13 4.85
N LEU A 46 5.43 -0.42 4.24
CA LEU A 46 4.14 -0.43 4.89
C LEU A 46 3.87 -1.87 5.34
N VAL A 47 4.06 -2.15 6.63
CA VAL A 47 3.89 -3.48 7.22
C VAL A 47 2.68 -3.47 8.14
N CYS A 48 1.63 -4.15 7.75
CA CYS A 48 0.43 -4.36 8.55
C CYS A 48 -0.36 -5.56 8.01
N ASP A 49 -1.47 -5.91 8.65
CA ASP A 49 -2.36 -6.93 8.10
C ASP A 49 -2.81 -6.55 6.68
N ILE A 50 -3.22 -7.55 5.91
CA ILE A 50 -3.52 -7.36 4.47
C ILE A 50 -4.64 -6.35 4.22
N LEU A 51 -5.62 -6.24 5.13
CA LEU A 51 -6.74 -5.31 4.97
C LEU A 51 -6.27 -3.88 5.21
N ALA A 52 -5.55 -3.64 6.30
CA ALA A 52 -4.99 -2.34 6.63
C ALA A 52 -3.96 -1.91 5.58
N ALA A 53 -3.04 -2.80 5.16
CA ALA A 53 -2.06 -2.54 4.12
C ALA A 53 -2.70 -2.05 2.82
N ARG A 54 -3.76 -2.73 2.38
CA ARG A 54 -4.50 -2.34 1.17
C ARG A 54 -5.22 -1.02 1.32
N GLN A 55 -5.85 -0.79 2.46
CA GLN A 55 -6.51 0.48 2.75
C GLN A 55 -5.50 1.63 2.75
N MET A 56 -4.39 1.48 3.46
CA MET A 56 -3.34 2.49 3.55
C MET A 56 -2.69 2.80 2.19
N ALA A 57 -2.45 1.79 1.37
CA ALA A 57 -1.81 1.93 0.06
C ALA A 57 -2.78 2.33 -1.08
N GLY A 58 -4.08 2.46 -0.81
CA GLY A 58 -5.08 2.84 -1.81
C GLY A 58 -5.51 1.72 -2.75
N PHE A 59 -5.29 0.45 -2.37
CA PHE A 59 -5.79 -0.71 -3.12
C PHE A 59 -7.23 -1.07 -2.73
N ALA A 60 -7.91 -1.76 -3.64
CA ALA A 60 -9.23 -2.31 -3.39
C ALA A 60 -9.19 -3.49 -2.39
N SER A 61 -10.35 -3.80 -1.81
CA SER A 61 -10.50 -4.93 -0.89
C SER A 61 -10.22 -6.26 -1.61
N HIS A 62 -9.99 -7.32 -0.83
CA HIS A 62 -9.76 -8.67 -1.34
C HIS A 62 -11.00 -9.30 -2.01
N HIS A 63 -12.18 -8.71 -1.82
CA HIS A 63 -13.41 -9.12 -2.51
C HIS A 63 -13.61 -8.43 -3.87
N HIS A 64 -12.80 -7.45 -4.18
CA HIS A 64 -12.91 -6.70 -5.43
C HIS A 64 -12.48 -7.51 -6.64
N GLN A 65 -12.95 -7.12 -7.84
CA GLN A 65 -12.53 -7.74 -9.11
C GLN A 65 -10.99 -7.70 -9.29
N PHE A 66 -10.36 -6.58 -8.94
CA PHE A 66 -8.90 -6.41 -8.94
C PHE A 66 -8.35 -6.57 -7.52
N PHE A 67 -8.41 -7.78 -7.01
CA PHE A 67 -8.09 -8.11 -5.62
C PHE A 67 -6.58 -8.13 -5.29
N CYS A 68 -5.70 -8.25 -6.30
CA CYS A 68 -4.27 -8.34 -6.07
C CYS A 68 -3.60 -6.96 -5.98
N SER A 69 -2.67 -6.77 -5.04
CA SER A 69 -1.87 -5.54 -4.92
C SER A 69 -0.67 -5.53 -5.87
N PHE A 70 -0.28 -6.67 -6.42
CA PHE A 70 0.92 -6.82 -7.25
C PHE A 70 0.64 -6.97 -8.75
N CYS A 71 -0.55 -7.45 -9.11
CA CYS A 71 -0.93 -7.68 -10.50
C CYS A 71 -2.38 -7.30 -10.77
N HIS A 72 -2.75 -7.30 -12.05
CA HIS A 72 -4.11 -7.04 -12.53
C HIS A 72 -4.90 -8.34 -12.78
N LEU A 73 -4.52 -9.46 -12.12
CA LEU A 73 -5.32 -10.67 -12.18
C LEU A 73 -6.72 -10.37 -11.67
N LYS A 74 -7.72 -10.73 -12.45
CA LYS A 74 -9.12 -10.56 -12.06
C LYS A 74 -9.57 -11.70 -11.18
N ARG A 75 -10.52 -11.43 -10.29
CA ARG A 75 -11.11 -12.46 -9.42
C ARG A 75 -11.79 -13.58 -10.22
N SER A 76 -12.33 -13.27 -11.41
CA SER A 76 -12.86 -14.27 -12.34
C SER A 76 -11.82 -15.29 -12.79
N ASP A 77 -10.56 -14.91 -12.80
CA ASP A 77 -9.45 -15.68 -13.33
C ASP A 77 -8.56 -16.25 -12.21
N ILE A 78 -9.08 -16.34 -10.97
CA ILE A 78 -8.33 -16.75 -9.78
C ILE A 78 -7.77 -18.17 -9.88
N GLU A 79 -8.39 -19.03 -10.68
CA GLU A 79 -7.92 -20.39 -10.97
C GLU A 79 -6.70 -20.44 -11.92
N ASN A 80 -6.34 -19.30 -12.54
CA ASN A 80 -5.13 -19.21 -13.33
C ASN A 80 -3.90 -19.18 -12.44
N VAL A 81 -3.26 -20.31 -12.24
CA VAL A 81 -2.03 -20.47 -11.44
C VAL A 81 -0.74 -20.15 -12.19
N ASN A 82 -0.84 -19.79 -13.49
CA ASN A 82 0.31 -19.44 -14.34
C ASN A 82 0.76 -18.00 -14.03
N TRP A 83 1.38 -17.78 -12.88
CA TRP A 83 1.73 -16.46 -12.36
C TRP A 83 2.56 -15.60 -13.33
N TRP A 84 3.34 -16.19 -14.22
CA TRP A 84 4.14 -15.48 -15.23
C TRP A 84 3.28 -14.81 -16.33
N THR A 85 2.00 -15.18 -16.44
CA THR A 85 1.04 -14.55 -17.39
C THR A 85 0.27 -13.40 -16.74
N TRP A 86 0.40 -13.20 -15.43
CA TRP A 86 -0.38 -12.18 -14.74
C TRP A 86 0.15 -10.78 -15.07
N PRO A 87 -0.71 -9.86 -15.58
CA PRO A 87 -0.27 -8.50 -15.88
C PRO A 87 0.19 -7.79 -14.60
N ALA A 88 1.47 -7.43 -14.53
CA ALA A 88 2.01 -6.74 -13.34
C ALA A 88 1.40 -5.33 -13.18
N ARG A 89 1.16 -4.92 -11.95
CA ARG A 89 0.85 -3.51 -11.65
C ARG A 89 2.12 -2.67 -11.79
N THR A 90 1.95 -1.41 -12.23
CA THR A 90 3.03 -0.44 -12.32
C THR A 90 2.72 0.79 -11.47
N LEU A 91 3.76 1.45 -10.96
CA LEU A 91 3.63 2.68 -10.20
C LEU A 91 2.90 3.77 -11.00
N ASP A 92 3.23 3.92 -12.28
CA ASP A 92 2.64 4.94 -13.15
C ASP A 92 1.14 4.71 -13.33
N HIS A 93 0.74 3.46 -13.60
CA HIS A 93 -0.67 3.10 -13.69
C HIS A 93 -1.41 3.39 -12.38
N HIS A 94 -0.82 2.99 -11.25
CA HIS A 94 -1.42 3.21 -9.93
C HIS A 94 -1.57 4.71 -9.63
N ARG A 95 -0.50 5.50 -9.77
CA ARG A 95 -0.51 6.95 -9.54
C ARG A 95 -1.51 7.67 -10.45
N HIS A 96 -1.55 7.31 -11.72
CA HIS A 96 -2.48 7.92 -12.67
C HIS A 96 -3.94 7.73 -12.24
N HIS A 97 -4.35 6.51 -11.88
CA HIS A 97 -5.72 6.23 -11.47
C HIS A 97 -6.04 6.77 -10.07
N ALA A 98 -5.10 6.73 -9.14
CA ALA A 98 -5.24 7.35 -7.83
C ALA A 98 -5.45 8.87 -7.94
N GLN A 99 -4.71 9.54 -8.84
CA GLN A 99 -4.87 10.97 -9.10
C GLN A 99 -6.22 11.28 -9.74
N LYS A 100 -6.67 10.48 -10.71
CA LYS A 100 -8.03 10.62 -11.28
C LYS A 100 -9.09 10.49 -10.20
N TRP A 101 -8.97 9.48 -9.34
CA TRP A 101 -9.90 9.28 -8.23
C TRP A 101 -9.93 10.48 -7.27
N ARG A 102 -8.76 11.04 -6.93
CA ARG A 102 -8.64 12.24 -6.07
C ARG A 102 -9.32 13.45 -6.68
N LEU A 103 -9.17 13.66 -7.98
CA LEU A 103 -9.69 14.81 -8.71
C LEU A 103 -11.14 14.66 -9.18
N ALA A 104 -11.75 13.51 -9.00
CA ALA A 104 -13.13 13.25 -9.38
C ALA A 104 -14.10 14.20 -8.65
N HIS A 105 -15.06 14.74 -9.39
CA HIS A 105 -16.00 15.76 -8.90
C HIS A 105 -17.22 15.18 -8.19
N SER A 106 -17.46 13.87 -8.32
CA SER A 106 -18.61 13.20 -7.70
C SER A 106 -18.23 11.81 -7.16
N GLU A 107 -19.03 11.32 -6.21
CA GLU A 107 -18.87 9.95 -5.69
C GLU A 107 -19.13 8.89 -6.77
N ASP A 108 -20.04 9.14 -7.71
CA ASP A 108 -20.30 8.24 -8.84
C ASP A 108 -19.08 8.11 -9.75
N GLU A 109 -18.36 9.21 -9.98
CA GLU A 109 -17.13 9.19 -10.74
C GLU A 109 -16.01 8.44 -10.00
N ARG A 110 -15.85 8.68 -8.70
CA ARG A 110 -14.91 7.93 -7.84
C ARG A 110 -15.20 6.44 -7.85
N THR A 111 -16.47 6.07 -7.72
CA THR A 111 -16.92 4.69 -7.75
C THR A 111 -16.58 4.02 -9.09
N LYS A 112 -16.86 4.68 -10.22
CA LYS A 112 -16.51 4.16 -11.54
C LYS A 112 -15.01 3.93 -11.72
N ILE A 113 -14.17 4.86 -11.24
CA ILE A 113 -12.71 4.71 -11.30
C ILE A 113 -12.28 3.54 -10.43
N TYR A 114 -12.80 3.46 -9.20
CA TYR A 114 -12.50 2.40 -8.27
C TYR A 114 -12.91 1.03 -8.81
N ASP A 115 -14.14 0.88 -9.30
CA ASP A 115 -14.65 -0.38 -9.84
C ASP A 115 -13.86 -0.84 -11.08
N GLY A 116 -13.45 0.12 -11.91
CA GLY A 116 -12.68 -0.17 -13.13
C GLY A 116 -11.20 -0.47 -12.92
N THR A 117 -10.61 -0.09 -11.78
CA THR A 117 -9.15 -0.15 -11.58
C THR A 117 -8.71 -0.81 -10.27
N GLY A 118 -9.58 -0.81 -9.26
CA GLY A 118 -9.25 -1.23 -7.91
C GLY A 118 -8.27 -0.27 -7.20
N VAL A 119 -8.28 1.02 -7.56
CA VAL A 119 -7.35 2.02 -7.04
C VAL A 119 -8.12 3.21 -6.46
N ARG A 120 -7.64 3.72 -5.33
CA ARG A 120 -8.09 4.96 -4.67
C ARG A 120 -6.87 5.81 -4.32
N TRP A 121 -7.11 7.07 -3.97
CA TRP A 121 -6.05 7.94 -3.47
C TRP A 121 -5.58 7.51 -2.08
N SER A 122 -4.26 7.53 -1.89
CA SER A 122 -3.60 7.45 -0.58
C SER A 122 -2.67 8.64 -0.42
N GLU A 123 -2.65 9.25 0.76
CA GLU A 123 -1.71 10.33 1.08
C GLU A 123 -0.24 9.89 1.00
N LEU A 124 0.04 8.59 1.19
CA LEU A 124 1.39 8.04 1.00
C LEU A 124 1.95 8.25 -0.42
N LEU A 125 1.07 8.41 -1.43
CA LEU A 125 1.49 8.70 -2.81
C LEU A 125 2.09 10.11 -2.98
N ARG A 126 1.98 10.99 -1.98
CA ARG A 126 2.65 12.30 -1.95
C ARG A 126 4.15 12.17 -1.70
N LEU A 127 4.59 11.09 -1.07
CA LEU A 127 6.01 10.80 -0.88
C LEU A 127 6.64 10.50 -2.24
N PRO A 128 7.66 11.29 -2.68
CA PRO A 128 8.16 11.21 -4.05
C PRO A 128 8.82 9.88 -4.38
N TYR A 129 9.35 9.22 -3.38
CA TYR A 129 10.10 7.97 -3.49
C TYR A 129 9.22 6.73 -3.25
N TRP A 130 7.98 6.88 -2.74
CA TRP A 130 7.20 5.75 -2.26
C TRP A 130 6.43 5.04 -3.39
N ASP A 131 6.57 3.73 -3.43
CA ASP A 131 5.92 2.86 -4.43
C ASP A 131 4.98 1.87 -3.71
N PRO A 132 3.64 2.01 -3.86
CA PRO A 132 2.68 1.14 -3.18
C PRO A 132 2.80 -0.33 -3.56
N ILE A 133 3.28 -0.65 -4.77
CA ILE A 133 3.42 -2.02 -5.23
C ILE A 133 4.65 -2.69 -4.59
N ARG A 134 5.76 -1.95 -4.46
CA ARG A 134 7.01 -2.48 -3.93
C ARG A 134 7.09 -2.44 -2.41
N TYR A 135 6.49 -1.43 -1.79
CA TYR A 135 6.69 -1.14 -0.37
C TYR A 135 5.52 -1.57 0.52
N THR A 136 4.41 -2.05 -0.06
CA THR A 136 3.38 -2.74 0.71
C THR A 136 3.83 -4.16 0.98
N ALA A 137 4.27 -4.42 2.21
CA ALA A 137 4.70 -5.74 2.65
C ALA A 137 3.53 -6.51 3.27
N LEU A 138 3.40 -7.77 2.90
CA LEU A 138 2.47 -8.67 3.58
C LEU A 138 3.08 -9.06 4.93
N ASP A 139 2.33 -8.92 6.00
CA ASP A 139 2.73 -9.45 7.29
C ASP A 139 2.75 -10.99 7.24
N PRO A 140 3.93 -11.63 7.39
CA PRO A 140 4.05 -13.07 7.31
C PRO A 140 3.25 -13.80 8.38
N MET A 141 3.08 -13.21 9.57
CA MET A 141 2.34 -13.84 10.66
C MET A 141 0.87 -14.01 10.26
N HIS A 142 0.22 -12.93 9.77
CA HIS A 142 -1.17 -13.00 9.33
C HIS A 142 -1.33 -13.80 8.04
N ALA A 143 -0.45 -13.60 7.05
CA ALA A 143 -0.59 -14.23 5.74
C ALA A 143 -0.26 -15.73 5.76
N LEU A 144 0.84 -16.12 6.39
CA LEU A 144 1.31 -17.50 6.38
C LEU A 144 0.80 -18.27 7.60
N PHE A 145 1.10 -17.81 8.83
CA PHE A 145 0.84 -18.62 10.02
C PHE A 145 -0.65 -18.69 10.36
N LEU A 146 -1.34 -17.54 10.42
CA LEU A 146 -2.75 -17.52 10.80
C LEU A 146 -3.67 -17.96 9.67
N ASN A 147 -3.38 -17.64 8.41
CA ASN A 147 -4.26 -17.97 7.30
C ASN A 147 -3.82 -19.23 6.54
N ALA A 148 -2.66 -19.21 5.89
CA ALA A 148 -2.28 -20.34 5.01
C ALA A 148 -2.02 -21.63 5.80
N PHE A 149 -1.19 -21.57 6.82
CA PHE A 149 -0.90 -22.77 7.63
C PHE A 149 -2.07 -23.20 8.49
N GLY A 150 -2.79 -22.26 9.13
CA GLY A 150 -3.99 -22.60 9.90
C GLY A 150 -5.01 -23.34 9.03
N THR A 151 -5.35 -22.77 7.87
CA THR A 151 -6.27 -23.42 6.92
C THR A 151 -5.74 -24.77 6.43
N HIS A 152 -4.44 -24.88 6.15
CA HIS A 152 -3.85 -26.14 5.70
C HIS A 152 -3.92 -27.23 6.77
N ILE A 153 -3.56 -26.88 8.01
CA ILE A 153 -3.63 -27.81 9.16
C ILE A 153 -5.06 -28.28 9.39
N GLU A 154 -6.00 -27.34 9.48
CA GLU A 154 -7.40 -27.66 9.79
C GLU A 154 -8.13 -28.35 8.64
N LYS A 155 -8.00 -27.83 7.40
CA LYS A 155 -8.82 -28.26 6.25
C LYS A 155 -8.19 -29.40 5.44
N ILE A 156 -6.85 -29.46 5.37
CA ILE A 156 -6.16 -30.48 4.58
C ILE A 156 -5.72 -31.65 5.46
N TRP A 157 -5.11 -31.36 6.61
CA TRP A 157 -4.65 -32.43 7.53
C TRP A 157 -5.72 -32.88 8.54
N GLY A 158 -6.80 -32.12 8.71
CA GLY A 158 -7.88 -32.44 9.64
C GLY A 158 -7.47 -32.41 11.11
N ILE A 159 -6.47 -31.60 11.48
CA ILE A 159 -5.99 -31.45 12.84
C ILE A 159 -6.67 -30.19 13.42
N SER A 160 -7.52 -30.41 14.45
CA SER A 160 -8.25 -29.34 15.17
C SER A 160 -7.75 -29.22 16.60
#